data_a9cb0544d14b4c45deeaf8090d8b634f
#
_entry.id   a9cb0544d14b4c45deeaf8090d8b634f
#
_cell.length_a   1.000
_cell.length_b   1.000
_cell.length_c   1.000
_cell.angle_alpha   90.00
_cell.angle_beta   90.00
_cell.angle_gamma   90.00
#
_symmetry.space_group_name_H-M   'P 1'
#
loop_
_entity.id
_entity.type
_entity.pdbx_description
1 polymer ?
#
loop_
_entity_poly.entity_id
_entity_poly.type
_entity_poly.pdbx_seq_one_letter_code
_entity_poly.pdbx_strand_id
1 'polypeptide(L)'
;THYKEWDEIMGKIEGAVVKGSQKKVVAVTTNGNIKVSSIDEYKLKKSEKVMKLKDGDSIKFVGFCDDDDYLMLYDGSAHVLKLAIKDLPIAGKMTLGVKSGFATVAAAAVVKDSSLMLFVAADNKGKFTAVKDFNGDSRGNKGQLVPENTKYMRFFDENRENIYLIPKQGNAVLVPRSKL
;
A
#
# COMPACT_ATOMS: atom_id res chain seq x y z
N THR A 1 -23.40 9.71 -22.46
CA THR A 1 -23.88 9.79 -21.06
C THR A 1 -22.92 9.09 -20.06
N HIS A 2 -22.30 7.98 -20.42
CA HIS A 2 -21.35 7.29 -19.52
C HIS A 2 -20.06 8.09 -19.26
N TYR A 3 -19.56 8.86 -20.21
CA TYR A 3 -18.29 9.60 -20.06
C TYR A 3 -18.36 10.75 -19.05
N LYS A 4 -19.51 11.42 -18.89
CA LYS A 4 -19.65 12.52 -17.91
C LYS A 4 -19.59 12.04 -16.44
N GLU A 5 -20.17 10.88 -16.14
CA GLU A 5 -20.06 10.29 -14.80
C GLU A 5 -18.62 9.89 -14.45
N TRP A 6 -17.86 9.39 -15.42
CA TRP A 6 -16.47 9.03 -15.23
C TRP A 6 -15.57 10.26 -15.03
N ASP A 7 -15.82 11.36 -15.74
CA ASP A 7 -15.04 12.60 -15.60
C ASP A 7 -15.22 13.23 -14.21
N GLU A 8 -16.42 13.20 -13.64
CA GLU A 8 -16.67 13.67 -12.28
C GLU A 8 -16.01 12.77 -11.21
N ILE A 9 -15.92 11.48 -11.46
CA ILE A 9 -15.29 10.50 -10.57
C ILE A 9 -13.76 10.59 -10.71
N MET A 10 -13.23 10.67 -11.92
CA MET A 10 -11.79 10.66 -12.19
C MET A 10 -11.05 11.84 -11.58
N GLY A 11 -11.67 13.01 -11.45
CA GLY A 11 -11.08 14.15 -10.74
C GLY A 11 -10.89 13.95 -9.23
N LYS A 12 -11.40 12.83 -8.66
CA LYS A 12 -11.34 12.50 -7.23
C LYS A 12 -10.67 11.15 -6.95
N ILE A 13 -10.19 10.45 -7.99
CA ILE A 13 -9.55 9.14 -7.84
C ILE A 13 -8.05 9.34 -7.65
N GLU A 14 -7.55 8.98 -6.47
CA GLU A 14 -6.11 8.95 -6.17
C GLU A 14 -5.44 7.62 -6.51
N GLY A 15 -6.22 6.61 -6.89
CA GLY A 15 -5.70 5.30 -7.27
C GLY A 15 -6.78 4.33 -7.70
N ALA A 16 -6.38 3.29 -8.41
CA ALA A 16 -7.25 2.21 -8.84
C ALA A 16 -6.64 0.86 -8.50
N VAL A 17 -7.46 -0.08 -8.06
CA VAL A 17 -7.06 -1.45 -7.76
C VAL A 17 -7.98 -2.42 -8.50
N VAL A 18 -7.38 -3.37 -9.20
CA VAL A 18 -8.12 -4.40 -9.93
C VAL A 18 -8.43 -5.57 -9.00
N LYS A 19 -9.72 -5.90 -8.88
CA LYS A 19 -10.16 -7.07 -8.13
C LYS A 19 -9.85 -8.35 -8.93
N GLY A 20 -9.14 -9.28 -8.31
CA GLY A 20 -9.02 -10.69 -8.76
C GLY A 20 -10.01 -11.60 -8.02
N SER A 21 -9.53 -12.76 -7.59
CA SER A 21 -10.31 -13.74 -6.80
C SER A 21 -10.32 -13.47 -5.29
N GLN A 22 -9.67 -12.38 -4.84
CA GLN A 22 -9.51 -12.04 -3.43
C GLN A 22 -10.86 -11.85 -2.72
N LYS A 23 -10.91 -12.29 -1.46
CA LYS A 23 -12.13 -12.31 -0.64
C LYS A 23 -12.21 -11.17 0.38
N LYS A 24 -11.15 -10.38 0.55
CA LYS A 24 -11.06 -9.32 1.54
C LYS A 24 -10.64 -7.99 0.92
N VAL A 25 -11.03 -6.92 1.61
CA VAL A 25 -10.61 -5.54 1.32
C VAL A 25 -9.86 -5.02 2.52
N VAL A 26 -8.66 -4.48 2.30
CA VAL A 26 -7.92 -3.73 3.31
C VAL A 26 -7.91 -2.26 2.95
N ALA A 27 -8.18 -1.41 3.94
CA ALA A 27 -8.07 0.04 3.84
C ALA A 27 -7.10 0.55 4.90
N VAL A 28 -6.28 1.51 4.52
CA VAL A 28 -5.27 2.16 5.38
C VAL A 28 -5.47 3.67 5.31
N THR A 29 -5.41 4.34 6.45
CA THR A 29 -5.49 5.80 6.51
C THR A 29 -4.11 6.44 6.67
N THR A 30 -4.02 7.73 6.36
CA THR A 30 -2.80 8.53 6.56
C THR A 30 -2.33 8.53 8.01
N ASN A 31 -3.24 8.46 8.98
CA ASN A 31 -2.94 8.42 10.41
C ASN A 31 -2.79 6.99 10.97
N GLY A 32 -2.51 6.01 10.10
CA GLY A 32 -2.12 4.65 10.49
C GLY A 32 -3.25 3.78 11.02
N ASN A 33 -4.52 4.06 10.70
CA ASN A 33 -5.60 3.10 10.96
C ASN A 33 -5.67 2.08 9.82
N ILE A 34 -5.89 0.82 10.16
CA ILE A 34 -6.04 -0.29 9.24
C ILE A 34 -7.40 -0.93 9.45
N LYS A 35 -8.08 -1.24 8.37
CA LYS A 35 -9.32 -2.01 8.42
C LYS A 35 -9.31 -3.10 7.36
N VAL A 36 -9.59 -4.33 7.78
CA VAL A 36 -9.85 -5.46 6.89
C VAL A 36 -11.32 -5.82 6.97
N SER A 37 -11.97 -6.03 5.83
CA SER A 37 -13.38 -6.42 5.73
C SER A 37 -13.55 -7.55 4.72
N SER A 38 -14.64 -8.32 4.84
CA SER A 38 -15.07 -9.21 3.76
C SER A 38 -15.46 -8.40 2.53
N ILE A 39 -15.14 -8.91 1.33
CA ILE A 39 -15.57 -8.31 0.08
C ILE A 39 -17.10 -8.29 -0.05
N ASP A 40 -17.78 -9.24 0.58
CA ASP A 40 -19.25 -9.38 0.52
C ASP A 40 -19.99 -8.22 1.20
N GLU A 41 -19.29 -7.41 2.01
CA GLU A 41 -19.85 -6.20 2.58
C GLU A 41 -20.03 -5.05 1.57
N TYR A 42 -19.47 -5.17 0.38
CA TYR A 42 -19.48 -4.12 -0.64
C TYR A 42 -20.33 -4.51 -1.85
N LYS A 43 -21.25 -3.61 -2.22
CA LYS A 43 -22.06 -3.76 -3.44
C LYS A 43 -21.27 -3.18 -4.62
N LEU A 44 -20.62 -4.03 -5.39
CA LEU A 44 -19.68 -3.66 -6.46
C LEU A 44 -20.21 -2.72 -7.57
N LYS A 45 -21.48 -2.30 -7.52
CA LYS A 45 -22.10 -1.42 -8.52
C LYS A 45 -22.38 -0.01 -8.01
N LYS A 46 -21.98 0.32 -6.78
CA LYS A 46 -22.25 1.64 -6.16
C LYS A 46 -21.00 2.16 -5.47
N SER A 47 -20.86 3.49 -5.42
CA SER A 47 -19.87 4.13 -4.58
C SER A 47 -20.20 3.86 -3.11
N GLU A 48 -19.26 3.31 -2.36
CA GLU A 48 -19.43 2.98 -0.94
C GLU A 48 -18.21 3.38 -0.11
N LYS A 49 -18.48 3.80 1.12
CA LYS A 49 -17.39 4.07 2.08
C LYS A 49 -16.73 2.77 2.51
N VAL A 50 -15.41 2.70 2.42
CA VAL A 50 -14.64 1.51 2.86
C VAL A 50 -14.42 1.48 4.37
N MET A 51 -14.44 2.64 5.05
CA MET A 51 -14.33 2.74 6.50
C MET A 51 -14.82 4.09 7.02
N LYS A 52 -15.06 4.18 8.33
CA LYS A 52 -15.24 5.45 9.02
C LYS A 52 -13.90 6.15 9.19
N LEU A 53 -13.85 7.44 8.97
CA LEU A 53 -12.66 8.27 9.19
C LEU A 53 -12.83 9.16 10.42
N LYS A 54 -11.74 9.47 11.11
CA LYS A 54 -11.67 10.55 12.10
C LYS A 54 -11.47 11.89 11.39
N ASP A 55 -11.78 12.98 12.08
CA ASP A 55 -11.52 14.32 11.57
C ASP A 55 -10.03 14.50 11.29
N GLY A 56 -9.72 15.06 10.13
CA GLY A 56 -8.34 15.25 9.67
C GLY A 56 -7.61 13.99 9.17
N ASP A 57 -8.28 12.82 9.12
CA ASP A 57 -7.72 11.61 8.53
C ASP A 57 -8.24 11.39 7.11
N SER A 58 -7.49 10.70 6.29
CA SER A 58 -7.86 10.38 4.91
C SER A 58 -7.43 8.97 4.53
N ILE A 59 -8.07 8.41 3.50
CA ILE A 59 -7.66 7.12 2.95
C ILE A 59 -6.31 7.30 2.25
N LYS A 60 -5.36 6.46 2.63
CA LYS A 60 -4.05 6.37 2.00
C LYS A 60 -3.96 5.25 0.98
N PHE A 61 -4.61 4.14 1.28
CA PHE A 61 -4.56 2.94 0.45
C PHE A 61 -5.83 2.11 0.62
N VAL A 62 -6.28 1.52 -0.47
CA VAL A 62 -7.28 0.44 -0.49
C VAL A 62 -6.77 -0.65 -1.41
N GLY A 63 -6.85 -1.91 -0.96
CA GLY A 63 -6.43 -3.05 -1.75
C GLY A 63 -7.31 -4.26 -1.50
N PHE A 64 -7.29 -5.21 -2.45
CA PHE A 64 -7.86 -6.53 -2.27
C PHE A 64 -6.78 -7.47 -1.74
N CYS A 65 -7.17 -8.40 -0.87
CA CYS A 65 -6.23 -9.32 -0.22
C CYS A 65 -6.90 -10.63 0.19
N ASP A 66 -6.07 -11.61 0.48
CA ASP A 66 -6.42 -12.88 1.10
C ASP A 66 -5.59 -13.10 2.38
N ASP A 67 -5.83 -14.20 3.08
CA ASP A 67 -5.16 -14.49 4.37
C ASP A 67 -3.66 -14.77 4.24
N ASP A 68 -3.21 -15.23 3.07
CA ASP A 68 -1.80 -15.51 2.77
C ASP A 68 -1.01 -14.29 2.28
N ASP A 69 -1.67 -13.15 2.18
CA ASP A 69 -1.03 -11.87 1.83
C ASP A 69 -0.50 -11.14 3.08
N TYR A 70 0.39 -10.18 2.81
CA TYR A 70 0.90 -9.23 3.80
C TYR A 70 0.49 -7.81 3.46
N LEU A 71 0.22 -7.01 4.48
CA LEU A 71 0.13 -5.56 4.37
C LEU A 71 1.48 -4.96 4.78
N MET A 72 2.12 -4.29 3.83
CA MET A 72 3.33 -3.49 4.10
C MET A 72 2.95 -2.03 4.25
N LEU A 73 3.46 -1.40 5.29
CA LEU A 73 3.31 0.03 5.55
C LEU A 73 4.69 0.68 5.58
N TYR A 74 4.79 1.91 5.08
CA TYR A 74 5.99 2.76 5.20
C TYR A 74 5.59 4.08 5.86
N ASP A 75 6.33 4.49 6.88
CA ASP A 75 6.05 5.70 7.65
C ASP A 75 6.45 7.01 6.95
N GLY A 76 7.23 6.92 5.86
CA GLY A 76 7.72 8.05 5.09
C GLY A 76 9.07 8.56 5.55
N SER A 77 9.66 7.99 6.59
CA SER A 77 10.95 8.42 7.14
C SER A 77 11.99 7.30 7.20
N ALA A 78 11.75 6.27 7.97
CA ALA A 78 12.78 5.29 8.25
C ALA A 78 12.27 3.84 8.43
N HIS A 79 10.97 3.60 8.57
CA HIS A 79 10.48 2.29 8.98
C HIS A 79 9.44 1.71 8.04
N VAL A 80 9.49 0.40 7.87
CA VAL A 80 8.42 -0.42 7.27
C VAL A 80 7.86 -1.37 8.32
N LEU A 81 6.57 -1.66 8.20
CA LEU A 81 5.86 -2.60 9.06
C LEU A 81 5.23 -3.66 8.17
N LYS A 82 5.54 -4.94 8.40
CA LYS A 82 5.02 -6.09 7.68
C LYS A 82 3.99 -6.82 8.53
N LEU A 83 2.72 -6.72 8.17
CA LEU A 83 1.60 -7.31 8.90
C LEU A 83 0.96 -8.44 8.08
N ALA A 84 0.83 -9.63 8.65
CA ALA A 84 0.08 -10.71 8.00
C ALA A 84 -1.42 -10.36 8.00
N ILE A 85 -2.07 -10.46 6.85
CA ILE A 85 -3.52 -10.15 6.72
C ILE A 85 -4.36 -11.02 7.64
N LYS A 86 -4.01 -12.31 7.79
CA LYS A 86 -4.71 -13.27 8.66
C LYS A 86 -4.75 -12.84 10.14
N ASP A 87 -3.76 -12.07 10.59
CA ASP A 87 -3.63 -11.62 11.99
C ASP A 87 -4.34 -10.27 12.24
N LEU A 88 -4.91 -9.67 11.19
CA LEU A 88 -5.68 -8.44 11.31
C LEU A 88 -7.17 -8.76 11.55
N PRO A 89 -7.81 -8.09 12.52
CA PRO A 89 -9.22 -8.34 12.80
C PRO A 89 -10.11 -7.91 11.64
N ILE A 90 -11.05 -8.78 11.28
CA ILE A 90 -12.10 -8.44 10.32
C ILE A 90 -13.11 -7.53 10.99
N ALA A 91 -13.46 -6.45 10.35
CA ALA A 91 -14.39 -5.44 10.86
C ALA A 91 -15.35 -4.96 9.77
N GLY A 92 -16.58 -4.64 10.16
CA GLY A 92 -17.59 -4.11 9.27
C GLY A 92 -17.18 -2.78 8.63
N LYS A 93 -17.70 -2.49 7.44
CA LYS A 93 -17.27 -1.33 6.62
C LYS A 93 -17.41 0.04 7.31
N MET A 94 -18.30 0.18 8.28
CA MET A 94 -18.54 1.44 8.98
C MET A 94 -17.74 1.60 10.29
N THR A 95 -16.65 0.89 10.46
CA THR A 95 -15.76 1.01 11.61
C THR A 95 -14.52 1.84 11.28
N LEU A 96 -13.85 2.33 12.33
CA LEU A 96 -12.57 3.05 12.23
C LEU A 96 -11.37 2.12 11.95
N GLY A 97 -11.58 0.80 12.07
CA GLY A 97 -10.48 -0.16 12.06
C GLY A 97 -9.62 -0.12 13.33
N VAL A 98 -8.39 -0.58 13.20
CA VAL A 98 -7.42 -0.71 14.30
C VAL A 98 -6.16 0.10 13.98
N LYS A 99 -5.42 0.51 15.01
CA LYS A 99 -4.12 1.19 14.83
C LYS A 99 -3.06 0.21 14.35
N SER A 100 -2.23 0.65 13.40
CA SER A 100 -1.06 -0.11 12.93
C SER A 100 0.11 -0.06 13.91
N GLY A 101 0.32 1.06 14.55
CA GLY A 101 1.52 1.43 15.29
C GLY A 101 2.21 2.66 14.71
N PHE A 102 2.04 2.94 13.43
CA PHE A 102 2.54 4.16 12.80
C PHE A 102 1.60 5.35 13.06
N ALA A 103 2.19 6.49 13.38
CA ALA A 103 1.45 7.75 13.50
C ALA A 103 1.09 8.32 12.12
N THR A 104 1.93 8.03 11.12
CA THR A 104 1.76 8.47 9.73
C THR A 104 2.09 7.31 8.80
N VAL A 105 1.32 7.16 7.73
CA VAL A 105 1.59 6.21 6.65
C VAL A 105 1.79 6.98 5.35
N ALA A 106 3.00 6.92 4.81
CA ALA A 106 3.36 7.54 3.53
C ALA A 106 3.06 6.63 2.34
N ALA A 107 3.19 5.30 2.51
CA ALA A 107 2.84 4.33 1.50
C ALA A 107 2.34 3.03 2.14
N ALA A 108 1.49 2.31 1.41
CA ALA A 108 1.00 0.98 1.78
C ALA A 108 0.80 0.13 0.53
N ALA A 109 0.93 -1.19 0.68
CA ALA A 109 0.62 -2.15 -0.37
C ALA A 109 0.25 -3.51 0.21
N VAL A 110 -0.58 -4.26 -0.52
CA VAL A 110 -0.77 -5.70 -0.32
C VAL A 110 0.29 -6.42 -1.15
N VAL A 111 1.03 -7.31 -0.53
CA VAL A 111 2.18 -7.99 -1.12
C VAL A 111 2.20 -9.46 -0.72
N LYS A 112 2.99 -10.25 -1.45
CA LYS A 112 3.37 -11.62 -1.07
C LYS A 112 4.83 -11.65 -0.61
N ASP A 113 5.25 -12.72 0.03
CA ASP A 113 6.67 -12.91 0.39
C ASP A 113 7.60 -12.88 -0.82
N SER A 114 7.10 -13.29 -2.00
CA SER A 114 7.81 -13.23 -3.28
C SER A 114 7.95 -11.82 -3.86
N SER A 115 7.17 -10.85 -3.38
CA SER A 115 7.23 -9.46 -3.86
C SER A 115 8.56 -8.79 -3.51
N LEU A 116 8.91 -7.77 -4.30
CA LEU A 116 10.11 -6.95 -4.10
C LEU A 116 9.74 -5.52 -3.69
N MET A 117 10.60 -4.92 -2.90
CA MET A 117 10.56 -3.50 -2.58
C MET A 117 11.77 -2.80 -3.19
N LEU A 118 11.52 -1.71 -3.92
CA LEU A 118 12.56 -0.80 -4.37
C LEU A 118 12.67 0.36 -3.39
N PHE A 119 13.86 0.58 -2.88
CA PHE A 119 14.23 1.78 -2.14
C PHE A 119 15.13 2.65 -3.01
N VAL A 120 14.85 3.95 -3.09
CA VAL A 120 15.69 4.91 -3.77
C VAL A 120 16.16 5.95 -2.77
N ALA A 121 17.46 6.08 -2.64
CA ALA A 121 18.11 7.02 -1.73
C ALA A 121 18.22 8.42 -2.34
N ALA A 122 18.57 9.41 -1.50
CA ALA A 122 18.71 10.81 -1.91
C ALA A 122 19.81 11.03 -2.96
N ASP A 123 20.81 10.15 -3.02
CA ASP A 123 21.91 10.15 -4.01
C ASP A 123 21.55 9.40 -5.30
N ASN A 124 20.27 9.08 -5.50
CA ASN A 124 19.70 8.35 -6.64
C ASN A 124 20.18 6.89 -6.76
N LYS A 125 20.77 6.32 -5.73
CA LYS A 125 21.04 4.88 -5.69
C LYS A 125 19.77 4.12 -5.35
N GLY A 126 19.53 3.03 -6.06
CA GLY A 126 18.42 2.11 -5.82
C GLY A 126 18.88 0.81 -5.17
N LYS A 127 18.02 0.23 -4.32
CA LYS A 127 18.21 -1.10 -3.77
C LYS A 127 16.90 -1.87 -3.79
N PHE A 128 16.93 -3.08 -4.34
CA PHE A 128 15.85 -4.05 -4.15
C PHE A 128 16.05 -4.85 -2.85
N THR A 129 14.95 -5.06 -2.16
CA THR A 129 14.89 -5.95 -0.99
C THR A 129 13.65 -6.81 -1.13
N ALA A 130 13.77 -8.11 -0.95
CA ALA A 130 12.62 -9.00 -1.00
C ALA A 130 11.73 -8.80 0.24
N VAL A 131 10.42 -8.91 0.07
CA VAL A 131 9.47 -8.80 1.20
C VAL A 131 9.72 -9.87 2.25
N LYS A 132 10.15 -11.07 1.84
CA LYS A 132 10.52 -12.17 2.75
C LYS A 132 11.68 -11.84 3.69
N ASP A 133 12.54 -10.89 3.32
CA ASP A 133 13.71 -10.49 4.13
C ASP A 133 13.31 -9.58 5.30
N PHE A 134 12.07 -9.08 5.31
CA PHE A 134 11.50 -8.39 6.46
C PHE A 134 10.77 -9.39 7.35
N ASN A 135 11.07 -9.32 8.65
CA ASN A 135 10.36 -10.14 9.63
C ASN A 135 8.87 -9.75 9.69
N GLY A 136 8.01 -10.71 10.01
CA GLY A 136 6.62 -10.41 10.33
C GLY A 136 6.53 -9.61 11.62
N ASP A 137 5.70 -8.58 11.61
CA ASP A 137 5.48 -7.68 12.74
C ASP A 137 4.09 -7.87 13.34
N SER A 138 3.91 -7.39 14.56
CA SER A 138 2.61 -7.21 15.19
C SER A 138 2.22 -5.73 15.17
N ARG A 139 0.91 -5.46 15.20
CA ARG A 139 0.40 -4.09 15.36
C ARG A 139 0.95 -3.45 16.63
N GLY A 140 1.30 -2.17 16.55
CA GLY A 140 1.91 -1.42 17.66
C GLY A 140 3.44 -1.43 17.67
N ASN A 141 4.07 -2.26 16.85
CA ASN A 141 5.52 -2.26 16.71
C ASN A 141 6.00 -1.01 15.95
N LYS A 142 7.27 -0.65 16.17
CA LYS A 142 7.93 0.45 15.45
C LYS A 142 8.29 0.11 13.99
N GLY A 143 8.16 -1.16 13.61
CA GLY A 143 8.61 -1.66 12.32
C GLY A 143 10.13 -1.83 12.23
N GLN A 144 10.60 -2.10 11.01
CA GLN A 144 12.01 -2.37 10.71
C GLN A 144 12.60 -1.24 9.90
N LEU A 145 13.89 -0.95 10.12
CA LEU A 145 14.57 0.11 9.40
C LEU A 145 14.68 -0.19 7.91
N VAL A 146 14.38 0.83 7.09
CA VAL A 146 14.70 0.82 5.66
C VAL A 146 16.16 1.23 5.43
N PRO A 147 16.73 1.02 4.23
CA PRO A 147 18.07 1.53 3.90
C PRO A 147 18.17 3.03 4.18
N GLU A 148 19.34 3.43 4.72
CA GLU A 148 19.61 4.83 5.07
C GLU A 148 19.38 5.78 3.87
N ASN A 149 18.97 7.01 4.18
CA ASN A 149 18.72 8.06 3.20
C ASN A 149 17.63 7.72 2.15
N THR A 150 16.75 6.74 2.41
CA THR A 150 15.63 6.42 1.54
C THR A 150 14.74 7.64 1.36
N LYS A 151 14.53 8.07 0.11
CA LYS A 151 13.63 9.18 -0.29
C LYS A 151 12.38 8.69 -0.97
N TYR A 152 12.43 7.50 -1.56
CA TYR A 152 11.34 6.93 -2.29
C TYR A 152 11.31 5.41 -2.10
N MET A 153 10.12 4.85 -2.00
CA MET A 153 9.92 3.42 -1.86
C MET A 153 8.73 2.99 -2.72
N ARG A 154 8.85 1.84 -3.37
CA ARG A 154 7.78 1.23 -4.15
C ARG A 154 7.83 -0.29 -4.08
N PHE A 155 6.65 -0.91 -4.21
CA PHE A 155 6.49 -2.36 -4.28
C PHE A 155 6.39 -2.81 -5.73
N PHE A 156 6.96 -3.97 -6.03
CA PHE A 156 6.92 -4.60 -7.36
C PHE A 156 6.65 -6.09 -7.25
N ASP A 157 5.95 -6.63 -8.25
CA ASP A 157 5.85 -8.06 -8.46
C ASP A 157 7.17 -8.60 -9.04
N GLU A 158 7.45 -9.88 -8.81
CA GLU A 158 8.72 -10.53 -9.20
C GLU A 158 9.04 -10.48 -10.71
N ASN A 159 8.03 -10.38 -11.56
CA ASN A 159 8.15 -10.54 -13.03
C ASN A 159 8.50 -9.26 -13.79
N ARG A 160 8.90 -8.18 -13.12
CA ARG A 160 9.27 -6.92 -13.78
C ARG A 160 10.76 -6.86 -14.05
N GLU A 161 11.14 -6.90 -15.35
CA GLU A 161 12.54 -6.87 -15.78
C GLU A 161 13.14 -5.47 -15.80
N ASN A 162 12.33 -4.45 -16.01
CA ASN A 162 12.77 -3.07 -16.18
C ASN A 162 11.93 -2.09 -15.36
N ILE A 163 12.56 -1.03 -14.93
CA ILE A 163 11.92 0.04 -14.14
C ILE A 163 12.15 1.38 -14.83
N TYR A 164 11.09 2.14 -15.00
CA TYR A 164 11.17 3.53 -15.39
C TYR A 164 11.27 4.42 -14.15
N LEU A 165 12.37 5.15 -14.03
CA LEU A 165 12.53 6.22 -13.07
C LEU A 165 12.14 7.53 -13.76
N ILE A 166 11.14 8.23 -13.22
CA ILE A 166 10.61 9.47 -13.80
C ILE A 166 10.89 10.61 -12.84
N PRO A 167 11.97 11.39 -13.04
CA PRO A 167 12.23 12.58 -12.23
C PRO A 167 11.24 13.71 -12.61
N LYS A 168 11.10 14.68 -11.71
CA LYS A 168 10.19 15.82 -11.92
C LYS A 168 10.49 16.63 -13.18
N GLN A 169 11.73 16.58 -13.67
CA GLN A 169 12.16 17.29 -14.89
C GLN A 169 11.76 16.59 -16.20
N GLY A 170 11.05 15.47 -16.15
CA GLY A 170 10.41 14.88 -17.33
C GLY A 170 11.25 13.89 -18.16
N ASN A 171 12.50 13.64 -17.82
CA ASN A 171 13.34 12.67 -18.51
C ASN A 171 13.22 11.28 -17.85
N ALA A 172 12.48 10.37 -18.48
CA ALA A 172 12.38 9.00 -17.98
C ALA A 172 13.68 8.21 -18.26
N VAL A 173 14.16 7.50 -17.26
CA VAL A 173 15.32 6.60 -17.37
C VAL A 173 14.85 5.18 -17.19
N LEU A 174 15.14 4.33 -18.18
CA LEU A 174 14.90 2.88 -18.08
C LEU A 174 16.09 2.21 -17.40
N VAL A 175 15.85 1.59 -16.25
CA VAL A 175 16.88 0.87 -15.49
C VAL A 175 16.55 -0.62 -15.50
N PRO A 176 17.42 -1.47 -16.05
CA PRO A 176 17.27 -2.91 -15.91
C PRO A 176 17.38 -3.33 -14.44
N ARG A 177 16.51 -4.25 -14.00
CA ARG A 177 16.53 -4.78 -12.63
C ARG A 177 17.91 -5.32 -12.22
N SER A 178 18.66 -5.89 -13.16
CA SER A 178 20.00 -6.43 -12.93
C SER A 178 21.06 -5.39 -12.55
N LYS A 179 20.71 -4.08 -12.67
CA LYS A 179 21.61 -2.96 -12.30
C LYS A 179 21.19 -2.25 -11.00
N LEU A 180 20.16 -2.75 -10.32
CA LEU A 180 19.67 -2.30 -9.02
C LEU A 180 19.85 -3.42 -8.00
#